data_6a58e168bc7197439a02d9b7d5003809
#
_entry.id   6a58e168bc7197439a02d9b7d5003809
#
_cell.length_a   1.000
_cell.length_b   1.000
_cell.length_c   1.000
_cell.angle_alpha   90.00
_cell.angle_beta   90.00
_cell.angle_gamma   90.00
#
_symmetry.space_group_name_H-M   'P 1'
#
loop_
_entity.id
_entity.type
_entity.pdbx_description
1 polymer ?
#
loop_
_entity_poly.entity_id
_entity_poly.type
_entity_poly.pdbx_seq_one_letter_code
_entity_poly.pdbx_strand_id
1 'polypeptide(L)'
;MGVETEGELIRAEAVVIAAGSWSSLIEGAETNAEAVKPMRGQMVQLDSLTSQLRKTIVGEAGYLVQRSDGRLLVGSTFELVGFNKQNTAEGLANILAAGIELCPSIAQLPVVEFWAGLRPYTNDHWPILGPGPLAGVFLATGHFRNGILLAPITAQLIAQAVLERATAVDLNPFRCGRICAEHAPRYK
;
A
#
# COMPACT_ATOMS: atom_id res chain seq x y z
N MET A 1 19.02 -17.64 13.57
CA MET A 1 17.88 -17.22 12.74
C MET A 1 18.37 -16.87 11.35
N GLY A 2 17.51 -16.75 10.35
CA GLY A 2 17.88 -16.39 8.98
C GLY A 2 16.69 -16.49 8.05
N VAL A 3 16.94 -16.20 6.79
CA VAL A 3 15.98 -16.32 5.70
C VAL A 3 16.48 -17.39 4.74
N GLU A 4 15.62 -18.35 4.44
CA GLU A 4 15.90 -19.38 3.44
C GLU A 4 15.40 -18.87 2.07
N THR A 5 16.29 -18.93 1.09
CA THR A 5 15.99 -18.59 -0.31
C THR A 5 16.21 -19.85 -1.17
N GLU A 6 15.96 -19.77 -2.47
CA GLU A 6 16.19 -20.89 -3.41
C GLU A 6 17.67 -21.32 -3.41
N GLY A 7 18.06 -22.11 -2.39
CA GLY A 7 19.37 -22.76 -2.31
C GLY A 7 20.36 -22.18 -1.30
N GLU A 8 20.00 -21.16 -0.51
CA GLU A 8 20.88 -20.58 0.48
C GLU A 8 20.13 -20.17 1.76
N LEU A 9 20.74 -20.40 2.93
CA LEU A 9 20.31 -19.88 4.22
C LEU A 9 21.13 -18.62 4.55
N ILE A 10 20.51 -17.46 4.47
CA ILE A 10 21.09 -16.19 4.88
C ILE A 10 20.89 -16.03 6.38
N ARG A 11 21.96 -16.17 7.16
CA ARG A 11 21.93 -16.03 8.62
C ARG A 11 21.85 -14.55 9.03
N ALA A 12 21.03 -14.26 10.04
CA ALA A 12 20.88 -12.91 10.60
C ALA A 12 20.52 -12.99 12.10
N GLU A 13 20.86 -11.95 12.86
CA GLU A 13 20.42 -11.79 14.25
C GLU A 13 18.97 -11.30 14.33
N ALA A 14 18.55 -10.49 13.34
CA ALA A 14 17.18 -10.03 13.20
C ALA A 14 16.74 -10.08 11.73
N VAL A 15 15.45 -10.31 11.49
CA VAL A 15 14.81 -10.31 10.18
C VAL A 15 13.66 -9.30 10.18
N VAL A 16 13.64 -8.39 9.22
CA VAL A 16 12.53 -7.44 9.02
C VAL A 16 11.71 -7.86 7.81
N ILE A 17 10.44 -8.14 8.02
CA ILE A 17 9.48 -8.45 6.95
C ILE A 17 8.81 -7.16 6.51
N ALA A 18 9.22 -6.67 5.34
CA ALA A 18 8.70 -5.46 4.70
C ALA A 18 8.14 -5.76 3.30
N ALA A 19 7.54 -6.96 3.13
CA ALA A 19 7.12 -7.49 1.83
C ALA A 19 5.76 -6.97 1.33
N GLY A 20 5.22 -5.91 1.96
CA GLY A 20 3.98 -5.27 1.53
C GLY A 20 2.81 -6.26 1.46
N SER A 21 2.13 -6.33 0.33
CA SER A 21 0.98 -7.24 0.13
C SER A 21 1.33 -8.72 0.20
N TRP A 22 2.61 -9.08 0.07
CA TRP A 22 3.11 -10.46 0.14
C TRP A 22 3.58 -10.87 1.54
N SER A 23 3.50 -9.98 2.52
CA SER A 23 3.96 -10.27 3.89
C SER A 23 3.28 -11.49 4.51
N SER A 24 2.00 -11.72 4.21
CA SER A 24 1.25 -12.88 4.70
C SER A 24 1.59 -14.21 4.02
N LEU A 25 2.40 -14.19 2.95
CA LEU A 25 2.85 -15.39 2.24
C LEU A 25 4.23 -15.87 2.70
N ILE A 26 4.92 -15.12 3.57
CA ILE A 26 6.23 -15.50 4.08
C ILE A 26 6.01 -16.46 5.24
N GLU A 27 6.54 -17.70 5.09
CA GLU A 27 6.52 -18.71 6.13
C GLU A 27 7.29 -18.23 7.36
N GLY A 28 6.77 -18.53 8.55
CA GLY A 28 7.37 -18.07 9.81
C GLY A 28 7.07 -16.60 10.13
N ALA A 29 6.46 -15.85 9.23
CA ALA A 29 5.96 -14.52 9.54
C ALA A 29 4.75 -14.57 10.47
N GLU A 30 4.01 -15.68 10.47
CA GLU A 30 2.76 -15.95 11.20
C GLU A 30 1.92 -14.70 11.55
N THR A 31 1.96 -13.71 10.69
CA THR A 31 0.82 -12.80 10.62
C THR A 31 -0.35 -13.70 10.30
N ASN A 32 -1.40 -13.74 11.11
CA ASN A 32 -2.64 -14.37 10.67
C ASN A 32 -2.80 -14.11 9.18
N ALA A 33 -2.93 -15.16 8.35
CA ALA A 33 -2.95 -15.04 6.89
C ALA A 33 -3.96 -13.98 6.38
N GLU A 34 -4.85 -13.53 7.26
CA GLU A 34 -5.82 -12.45 7.04
C GLU A 34 -5.34 -11.06 7.48
N ALA A 35 -4.19 -10.93 8.14
CA ALA A 35 -3.78 -9.64 8.71
C ALA A 35 -3.43 -8.62 7.63
N VAL A 36 -2.80 -9.05 6.52
CA VAL A 36 -2.47 -8.19 5.39
C VAL A 36 -3.00 -8.81 4.10
N LYS A 37 -3.92 -8.12 3.45
CA LYS A 37 -4.56 -8.55 2.19
C LYS A 37 -4.11 -7.66 1.03
N PRO A 38 -3.93 -8.21 -0.17
CA PRO A 38 -3.69 -7.40 -1.36
C PRO A 38 -4.97 -6.68 -1.76
N MET A 39 -4.94 -5.35 -1.77
CA MET A 39 -6.03 -4.54 -2.32
C MET A 39 -5.61 -3.93 -3.64
N ARG A 40 -6.22 -4.39 -4.74
CA ARG A 40 -5.95 -3.87 -6.07
C ARG A 40 -6.41 -2.43 -6.20
N GLY A 41 -5.56 -1.61 -6.81
CA GLY A 41 -5.91 -0.29 -7.28
C GLY A 41 -5.49 -0.12 -8.72
N GLN A 42 -6.45 0.08 -9.60
CA GLN A 42 -6.23 0.39 -11.00
C GLN A 42 -5.99 1.89 -11.17
N MET A 43 -5.18 2.25 -12.13
CA MET A 43 -4.73 3.62 -12.41
C MET A 43 -4.70 3.84 -13.92
N VAL A 44 -4.90 5.07 -14.34
CA VAL A 44 -4.76 5.53 -15.73
C VAL A 44 -3.78 6.69 -15.77
N GLN A 45 -2.92 6.71 -16.78
CA GLN A 45 -2.09 7.83 -17.14
C GLN A 45 -2.61 8.49 -18.42
N LEU A 46 -2.80 9.80 -18.35
CA LEU A 46 -3.11 10.64 -19.51
C LEU A 46 -1.89 11.49 -19.85
N ASP A 47 -1.73 11.82 -21.13
CA ASP A 47 -0.77 12.83 -21.57
C ASP A 47 -1.41 14.23 -21.41
N SER A 48 -0.77 15.06 -20.60
CA SER A 48 -1.27 16.38 -20.28
C SER A 48 -0.21 17.48 -20.41
N LEU A 49 0.67 17.36 -21.39
CA LEU A 49 1.72 18.37 -21.65
C LEU A 49 1.22 19.81 -21.65
N THR A 50 -0.05 20.01 -21.98
CA THR A 50 -0.73 21.30 -21.99
C THR A 50 -1.64 21.53 -20.78
N SER A 51 -1.82 20.54 -19.91
CA SER A 51 -2.68 20.68 -18.74
C SER A 51 -2.07 21.61 -17.70
N GLN A 52 -2.90 22.50 -17.18
CA GLN A 52 -2.49 23.51 -16.19
C GLN A 52 -2.89 23.13 -14.75
N LEU A 53 -3.14 21.85 -14.48
CA LEU A 53 -3.39 21.43 -13.11
C LEU A 53 -2.14 21.63 -12.26
N ARG A 54 -2.21 22.56 -11.31
CA ARG A 54 -1.08 22.91 -10.43
C ARG A 54 -1.13 22.18 -9.08
N LYS A 55 -2.24 21.49 -8.80
CA LYS A 55 -2.49 20.83 -7.52
C LYS A 55 -3.09 19.46 -7.75
N THR A 56 -2.90 18.55 -6.80
CA THR A 56 -3.68 17.33 -6.70
C THR A 56 -5.14 17.69 -6.43
N ILE A 57 -6.05 17.12 -7.21
CA ILE A 57 -7.50 17.23 -7.00
C ILE A 57 -7.96 15.89 -6.43
N VAL A 58 -8.70 15.94 -5.32
CA VAL A 58 -9.25 14.75 -4.67
C VAL A 58 -10.76 14.91 -4.57
N GLY A 59 -11.48 13.90 -5.05
CA GLY A 59 -12.93 13.77 -4.93
C GLY A 59 -13.32 12.49 -4.21
N GLU A 60 -14.62 12.26 -4.12
CA GLU A 60 -15.17 11.09 -3.45
C GLU A 60 -14.81 9.78 -4.19
N ALA A 61 -14.94 9.78 -5.51
CA ALA A 61 -14.75 8.60 -6.36
C ALA A 61 -13.33 8.46 -6.96
N GLY A 62 -12.46 9.47 -6.81
CA GLY A 62 -11.14 9.43 -7.41
C GLY A 62 -10.29 10.65 -7.14
N TYR A 63 -9.12 10.70 -7.78
CA TYR A 63 -8.18 11.82 -7.68
C TYR A 63 -7.39 12.02 -8.96
N LEU A 64 -6.88 13.24 -9.14
CA LEU A 64 -6.00 13.64 -10.23
C LEU A 64 -4.68 14.12 -9.67
N VAL A 65 -3.56 13.60 -10.19
CA VAL A 65 -2.21 14.02 -9.81
C VAL A 65 -1.44 14.43 -11.04
N GLN A 66 -1.23 15.73 -11.21
CA GLN A 66 -0.34 16.26 -12.25
C GLN A 66 1.12 16.05 -11.84
N ARG A 67 1.90 15.46 -12.73
CA ARG A 67 3.34 15.31 -12.60
C ARG A 67 4.07 16.41 -13.36
N SER A 68 5.27 16.76 -12.91
CA SER A 68 6.09 17.79 -13.54
C SER A 68 6.58 17.45 -14.95
N ASP A 69 6.55 16.18 -15.31
CA ASP A 69 6.95 15.63 -16.60
C ASP A 69 5.81 15.56 -17.63
N GLY A 70 4.67 16.17 -17.35
CA GLY A 70 3.50 16.20 -18.24
C GLY A 70 2.52 15.03 -18.05
N ARG A 71 2.83 14.04 -17.22
CA ARG A 71 1.90 12.94 -16.94
C ARG A 71 0.79 13.40 -16.00
N LEU A 72 -0.45 13.05 -16.32
CA LEU A 72 -1.57 13.18 -15.41
C LEU A 72 -2.05 11.81 -14.98
N LEU A 73 -1.95 11.52 -13.70
CA LEU A 73 -2.41 10.27 -13.13
C LEU A 73 -3.85 10.41 -12.62
N VAL A 74 -4.69 9.48 -13.03
CA VAL A 74 -6.10 9.38 -12.61
C VAL A 74 -6.26 8.07 -11.85
N GLY A 75 -6.79 8.13 -10.65
CA GLY A 75 -6.95 6.95 -9.78
C GLY A 75 -8.05 7.13 -8.75
N SER A 76 -8.39 6.10 -8.05
CA SER A 76 -8.03 4.70 -8.25
C SER A 76 -9.15 3.81 -7.73
N THR A 77 -9.21 2.58 -8.21
CA THR A 77 -10.13 1.59 -7.64
C THR A 77 -9.65 1.04 -6.29
N PHE A 78 -10.55 0.36 -5.58
CA PHE A 78 -10.30 -0.35 -4.32
C PHE A 78 -11.00 -1.70 -4.39
N GLU A 79 -10.23 -2.77 -4.67
CA GLU A 79 -10.79 -4.07 -5.00
C GLU A 79 -10.08 -5.20 -4.25
N LEU A 80 -10.84 -6.00 -3.49
CA LEU A 80 -10.36 -7.20 -2.82
C LEU A 80 -10.50 -8.40 -3.76
N VAL A 81 -9.53 -8.57 -4.66
CA VAL A 81 -9.52 -9.60 -5.71
C VAL A 81 -8.27 -10.50 -5.61
N GLY A 82 -7.72 -10.62 -4.41
CA GLY A 82 -6.47 -11.35 -4.20
C GLY A 82 -5.29 -10.71 -4.94
N PHE A 83 -4.35 -11.52 -5.38
CA PHE A 83 -3.15 -11.08 -6.09
C PHE A 83 -3.37 -10.79 -7.59
N ASN A 84 -4.62 -10.76 -8.06
CA ASN A 84 -4.92 -10.43 -9.44
C ASN A 84 -4.63 -8.95 -9.73
N LYS A 85 -3.65 -8.68 -10.61
CA LYS A 85 -3.24 -7.33 -11.05
C LYS A 85 -3.79 -6.94 -12.43
N GLN A 86 -4.72 -7.71 -12.99
CA GLN A 86 -5.29 -7.38 -14.29
C GLN A 86 -6.17 -6.13 -14.19
N ASN A 87 -6.04 -5.24 -15.16
CA ASN A 87 -7.00 -4.17 -15.35
C ASN A 87 -8.31 -4.71 -15.95
N THR A 88 -9.41 -4.10 -15.56
CA THR A 88 -10.74 -4.45 -16.08
C THR A 88 -11.36 -3.27 -16.83
N ALA A 89 -12.17 -3.55 -17.84
CA ALA A 89 -12.87 -2.51 -18.58
C ALA A 89 -13.75 -1.64 -17.66
N GLU A 90 -14.44 -2.27 -16.71
CA GLU A 90 -15.26 -1.57 -15.72
C GLU A 90 -14.42 -0.65 -14.83
N GLY A 91 -13.29 -1.15 -14.29
CA GLY A 91 -12.40 -0.35 -13.46
C GLY A 91 -11.85 0.86 -14.18
N LEU A 92 -11.43 0.71 -15.43
CA LEU A 92 -10.94 1.81 -16.26
C LEU A 92 -12.05 2.83 -16.57
N ALA A 93 -13.24 2.36 -16.93
CA ALA A 93 -14.37 3.23 -17.19
C ALA A 93 -14.75 4.08 -15.96
N ASN A 94 -14.78 3.45 -14.78
CA ASN A 94 -15.09 4.14 -13.53
C ASN A 94 -14.04 5.19 -13.16
N ILE A 95 -12.75 4.88 -13.32
CA ILE A 95 -11.65 5.83 -13.06
C ILE A 95 -11.74 7.03 -14.00
N LEU A 96 -11.95 6.79 -15.30
CA LEU A 96 -12.05 7.86 -16.30
C LEU A 96 -13.29 8.73 -16.05
N ALA A 97 -14.44 8.14 -15.74
CA ALA A 97 -15.65 8.87 -15.40
C ALA A 97 -15.44 9.76 -14.17
N ALA A 98 -14.88 9.23 -13.09
CA ALA A 98 -14.57 10.01 -11.89
C ALA A 98 -13.57 11.14 -12.16
N GLY A 99 -12.54 10.88 -12.98
CA GLY A 99 -11.58 11.91 -13.37
C GLY A 99 -12.21 13.04 -14.19
N ILE A 100 -13.07 12.71 -15.15
CA ILE A 100 -13.79 13.69 -15.99
C ILE A 100 -14.78 14.51 -15.15
N GLU A 101 -15.43 13.91 -14.17
CA GLU A 101 -16.29 14.63 -13.22
C GLU A 101 -15.51 15.68 -12.43
N LEU A 102 -14.32 15.32 -11.94
CA LEU A 102 -13.43 16.24 -11.21
C LEU A 102 -12.84 17.34 -12.08
N CYS A 103 -12.56 17.05 -13.34
CA CYS A 103 -11.96 17.97 -14.28
C CYS A 103 -12.40 17.65 -15.71
N PRO A 104 -13.51 18.25 -16.20
CA PRO A 104 -14.08 17.93 -17.52
C PRO A 104 -13.09 18.06 -18.68
N SER A 105 -12.12 18.96 -18.58
CA SER A 105 -11.14 19.19 -19.65
C SER A 105 -10.23 17.99 -19.94
N ILE A 106 -10.10 17.03 -19.02
CA ILE A 106 -9.28 15.84 -19.27
C ILE A 106 -9.93 14.84 -20.24
N ALA A 107 -11.21 14.98 -20.53
CA ALA A 107 -11.94 14.06 -21.41
C ALA A 107 -11.35 13.94 -22.81
N GLN A 108 -10.59 14.93 -23.27
CA GLN A 108 -9.96 14.96 -24.59
C GLN A 108 -8.46 14.58 -24.56
N LEU A 109 -7.91 14.28 -23.38
CA LEU A 109 -6.50 13.92 -23.27
C LEU A 109 -6.28 12.47 -23.72
N PRO A 110 -5.17 12.21 -24.44
CA PRO A 110 -4.80 10.85 -24.81
C PRO A 110 -4.54 9.96 -23.61
N VAL A 111 -5.07 8.74 -23.63
CA VAL A 111 -4.69 7.69 -22.69
C VAL A 111 -3.35 7.12 -23.13
N VAL A 112 -2.37 7.13 -22.22
CA VAL A 112 -1.01 6.65 -22.48
C VAL A 112 -0.81 5.25 -21.94
N GLU A 113 -1.24 5.03 -20.70
CA GLU A 113 -0.99 3.78 -19.99
C GLU A 113 -2.09 3.55 -18.93
N PHE A 114 -2.28 2.28 -18.61
CA PHE A 114 -3.06 1.87 -17.45
C PHE A 114 -2.39 0.66 -16.79
N TRP A 115 -2.44 0.63 -15.46
CA TRP A 115 -1.84 -0.44 -14.67
C TRP A 115 -2.62 -0.68 -13.39
N ALA A 116 -2.28 -1.74 -12.67
CA ALA A 116 -2.78 -2.00 -11.34
C ALA A 116 -1.63 -2.32 -10.36
N GLY A 117 -1.76 -1.81 -9.14
CA GLY A 117 -0.91 -2.14 -8.02
C GLY A 117 -1.68 -2.85 -6.92
N LEU A 118 -0.95 -3.53 -6.03
CA LEU A 118 -1.51 -4.16 -4.85
C LEU A 118 -1.06 -3.39 -3.61
N ARG A 119 -2.02 -2.85 -2.86
CA ARG A 119 -1.75 -2.16 -1.60
C ARG A 119 -1.84 -3.18 -0.46
N PRO A 120 -0.91 -3.14 0.51
CA PRO A 120 -0.96 -3.99 1.70
C PRO A 120 -2.07 -3.47 2.64
N TYR A 121 -3.25 -4.03 2.51
CA TYR A 121 -4.44 -3.64 3.23
C TYR A 121 -4.55 -4.41 4.54
N THR A 122 -4.89 -3.72 5.62
CA THR A 122 -5.29 -4.27 6.92
C THR A 122 -6.73 -3.89 7.20
N ASN A 123 -7.48 -4.72 7.89
CA ASN A 123 -8.91 -4.47 8.12
C ASN A 123 -9.17 -3.18 8.93
N ASP A 124 -8.22 -2.75 9.76
CA ASP A 124 -8.30 -1.51 10.55
C ASP A 124 -7.61 -0.32 9.88
N HIS A 125 -7.02 -0.50 8.70
CA HIS A 125 -6.28 0.50 7.92
C HIS A 125 -4.98 1.03 8.58
N TRP A 126 -4.53 0.42 9.66
CA TRP A 126 -3.31 0.79 10.36
C TRP A 126 -2.17 -0.17 9.99
N PRO A 127 -0.92 0.31 9.87
CA PRO A 127 0.21 -0.57 9.57
C PRO A 127 0.49 -1.53 10.73
N ILE A 128 1.14 -2.65 10.43
CA ILE A 128 1.68 -3.58 11.41
C ILE A 128 3.17 -3.29 11.54
N LEU A 129 3.58 -2.82 12.73
CA LEU A 129 4.94 -2.38 13.02
C LEU A 129 5.44 -2.97 14.32
N GLY A 130 6.72 -3.36 14.35
CA GLY A 130 7.41 -3.82 15.54
C GLY A 130 7.63 -5.33 15.58
N PRO A 131 7.84 -5.91 16.78
CA PRO A 131 8.12 -7.35 16.93
C PRO A 131 7.02 -8.21 16.33
N GLY A 132 7.44 -9.24 15.58
CA GLY A 132 6.58 -10.29 15.06
C GLY A 132 6.33 -11.40 16.09
N PRO A 133 5.63 -12.48 15.69
CA PRO A 133 5.33 -13.59 16.59
C PRO A 133 6.57 -14.45 16.94
N LEU A 134 7.58 -14.46 16.09
CA LEU A 134 8.84 -15.16 16.32
C LEU A 134 9.90 -14.21 16.88
N ALA A 135 10.67 -14.68 17.86
CA ALA A 135 11.78 -13.90 18.42
C ALA A 135 12.78 -13.51 17.32
N GLY A 136 13.19 -12.23 17.29
CA GLY A 136 14.10 -11.67 16.28
C GLY A 136 13.46 -11.36 14.93
N VAL A 137 12.15 -11.64 14.73
CA VAL A 137 11.39 -11.21 13.54
C VAL A 137 10.68 -9.90 13.86
N PHE A 138 10.77 -8.96 12.93
CA PHE A 138 10.09 -7.66 12.98
C PHE A 138 9.23 -7.46 11.75
N LEU A 139 8.12 -6.75 11.89
CA LEU A 139 7.16 -6.47 10.84
C LEU A 139 7.14 -4.99 10.50
N ALA A 140 7.11 -4.67 9.21
CA ALA A 140 6.96 -3.32 8.67
C ALA A 140 6.05 -3.38 7.43
N THR A 141 4.74 -3.58 7.63
CA THR A 141 3.79 -3.88 6.56
C THR A 141 2.40 -3.28 6.82
N GLY A 142 1.46 -3.47 5.91
CA GLY A 142 0.07 -3.07 6.13
C GLY A 142 -0.21 -1.57 5.99
N HIS A 143 0.68 -0.79 5.38
CA HIS A 143 0.56 0.68 5.28
C HIS A 143 -0.55 1.17 4.35
N PHE A 144 -1.22 0.29 3.63
CA PHE A 144 -2.29 0.59 2.70
C PHE A 144 -1.91 1.68 1.68
N ARG A 145 -2.54 2.88 1.77
CA ARG A 145 -2.28 4.01 0.85
C ARG A 145 -1.09 4.88 1.26
N ASN A 146 -0.63 4.75 2.48
CA ASN A 146 0.29 5.69 3.13
C ASN A 146 1.74 5.18 3.15
N GLY A 147 2.05 4.05 2.51
CA GLY A 147 3.36 3.40 2.62
C GLY A 147 4.53 4.29 2.22
N ILE A 148 4.42 5.02 1.11
CA ILE A 148 5.48 5.94 0.66
C ILE A 148 5.65 7.10 1.66
N LEU A 149 4.55 7.71 2.11
CA LEU A 149 4.57 8.82 3.06
C LEU A 149 5.17 8.41 4.41
N LEU A 150 4.81 7.22 4.90
CA LEU A 150 5.23 6.72 6.20
C LEU A 150 6.56 5.97 6.18
N ALA A 151 7.17 5.72 5.01
CA ALA A 151 8.41 4.95 4.90
C ALA A 151 9.55 5.49 5.78
N PRO A 152 9.83 6.81 5.85
CA PRO A 152 10.93 7.31 6.67
C PRO A 152 10.73 7.07 8.16
N ILE A 153 9.55 7.36 8.69
CA ILE A 153 9.26 7.15 10.11
C ILE A 153 9.19 5.65 10.44
N THR A 154 8.64 4.83 9.55
CA THR A 154 8.62 3.37 9.71
C THR A 154 10.03 2.81 9.80
N ALA A 155 10.93 3.23 8.92
CA ALA A 155 12.32 2.78 8.93
C ALA A 155 13.01 3.14 10.25
N GLN A 156 12.81 4.37 10.75
CA GLN A 156 13.36 4.82 12.03
C GLN A 156 12.84 4.00 13.20
N LEU A 157 11.51 3.79 13.28
CA LEU A 157 10.87 3.05 14.38
C LEU A 157 11.30 1.58 14.40
N ILE A 158 11.37 0.94 13.24
CA ILE A 158 11.82 -0.46 13.14
C ILE A 158 13.31 -0.59 13.47
N ALA A 159 14.15 0.33 13.00
CA ALA A 159 15.57 0.32 13.37
C ALA A 159 15.77 0.49 14.88
N GLN A 160 15.00 1.38 15.52
CA GLN A 160 15.03 1.54 16.98
C GLN A 160 14.60 0.25 17.69
N ALA A 161 13.51 -0.39 17.23
CA ALA A 161 13.01 -1.64 17.83
C ALA A 161 14.01 -2.79 17.66
N VAL A 162 14.63 -2.95 16.49
CA VAL A 162 15.68 -3.98 16.23
C VAL A 162 16.90 -3.77 17.12
N LEU A 163 17.28 -2.51 17.36
CA LEU A 163 18.43 -2.16 18.22
C LEU A 163 18.06 -2.04 19.71
N GLU A 164 16.89 -2.52 20.10
CA GLU A 164 16.38 -2.45 21.49
C GLU A 164 16.41 -1.04 22.10
N ARG A 165 16.24 -0.01 21.28
CA ARG A 165 16.18 1.38 21.71
C ARG A 165 14.74 1.82 21.94
N ALA A 166 14.52 2.82 22.77
CA ALA A 166 13.21 3.44 22.91
C ALA A 166 12.76 4.02 21.55
N THR A 167 11.56 3.66 21.14
CA THR A 167 10.97 4.17 19.91
C THR A 167 10.35 5.56 20.13
N ALA A 168 10.47 6.44 19.13
CA ALA A 168 9.93 7.80 19.18
C ALA A 168 8.38 7.84 19.28
N VAL A 169 7.74 6.72 18.91
CA VAL A 169 6.27 6.52 18.98
C VAL A 169 6.01 5.18 19.64
N ASP A 170 4.98 5.09 20.48
CA ASP A 170 4.53 3.81 21.03
C ASP A 170 4.04 2.89 19.89
N LEU A 171 4.66 1.72 19.76
CA LEU A 171 4.31 0.72 18.74
C LEU A 171 3.15 -0.19 19.16
N ASN A 172 2.68 -0.14 20.38
CA ASN A 172 1.60 -0.98 20.87
C ASN A 172 0.32 -0.92 20.01
N PRO A 173 -0.14 0.26 19.55
CA PRO A 173 -1.29 0.35 18.66
C PRO A 173 -1.09 -0.33 17.30
N PHE A 174 0.17 -0.57 16.91
CA PHE A 174 0.56 -1.13 15.61
C PHE A 174 1.03 -2.59 15.70
N ARG A 175 0.97 -3.20 16.90
CA ARG A 175 1.50 -4.54 17.13
C ARG A 175 0.83 -5.61 16.27
N CYS A 176 1.56 -6.67 15.96
CA CYS A 176 1.01 -7.90 15.39
C CYS A 176 -0.08 -8.49 16.31
N GLY A 177 -1.10 -9.10 15.74
CA GLY A 177 -2.19 -9.74 16.50
C GLY A 177 -3.23 -8.79 17.12
N ARG A 178 -3.10 -7.45 16.95
CA ARG A 178 -4.11 -6.48 17.44
C ARG A 178 -5.44 -6.56 16.70
N ILE A 179 -5.43 -7.04 15.45
CA ILE A 179 -6.62 -7.08 14.58
C ILE A 179 -7.45 -8.28 14.96
N CYS A 180 -8.49 -8.05 15.77
CA CYS A 180 -9.58 -8.99 15.97
C CYS A 180 -10.67 -8.71 14.93
N ALA A 181 -11.34 -9.74 14.42
CA ALA A 181 -12.30 -9.69 13.31
C ALA A 181 -13.49 -8.73 13.49
N GLU A 182 -13.69 -8.16 14.69
CA GLU A 182 -14.90 -7.42 15.07
C GLU A 182 -14.84 -5.89 14.87
N HIS A 183 -13.70 -5.31 14.50
CA HIS A 183 -13.55 -3.85 14.46
C HIS A 183 -13.06 -3.32 13.10
N ALA A 184 -13.65 -3.77 12.00
CA ALA A 184 -13.38 -3.16 10.70
C ALA A 184 -14.16 -1.84 10.58
N PRO A 185 -13.51 -0.66 10.44
CA PRO A 185 -14.21 0.55 10.10
C PRO A 185 -14.87 0.37 8.72
N ARG A 186 -16.18 0.58 8.68
CA ARG A 186 -16.93 0.58 7.42
C ARG A 186 -16.68 1.92 6.73
N TYR A 187 -15.74 1.94 5.81
CA TYR A 187 -15.71 3.02 4.83
C TYR A 187 -16.85 2.77 3.82
N LYS A 188 -17.78 3.69 3.78
CA LYS A 188 -18.73 3.84 2.67
C LYS A 188 -18.03 4.54 1.52
#